data_1cb02da12dc18247a6e79fafddfeca20
#
_entry.id   1cb02da12dc18247a6e79fafddfeca20
#
_cell.length_a   1.000
_cell.length_b   1.000
_cell.length_c   1.000
_cell.angle_alpha   90.00
_cell.angle_beta   90.00
_cell.angle_gamma   90.00
#
_symmetry.space_group_name_H-M   'P 1'
#
loop_
_entity.id
_entity.type
_entity.pdbx_description
1 polymer ?
#
loop_
_entity_poly.entity_id
_entity_poly.type
_entity_poly.pdbx_seq_one_letter_code
_entity_poly.pdbx_strand_id
1 'polypeptide(L)'
;MYRYDVIIIGGGVSGCAAARELSRYKVNVCVLEKEEDVCCGTSKANSGIVHAGYDAPTGSLKAKMNLRGNEMMESLAQELDIPFIRNGSLVACQNKEDLPRLEALYGRGVANGVKGLRILNRDEALEKEPNLSEDVYAAIHAPTAGIICPF
;
A
#
# COMPACT_ATOMS: atom_id res chain seq x y z
N MET A 1 33.90 23.59 2.73
CA MET A 1 32.52 23.69 3.21
C MET A 1 31.63 23.07 2.16
N TYR A 2 30.90 22.00 2.52
CA TYR A 2 29.95 21.36 1.59
C TYR A 2 28.72 22.26 1.45
N ARG A 3 28.19 22.40 0.23
CA ARG A 3 26.96 23.15 -0.04
C ARG A 3 25.97 22.22 -0.70
N TYR A 4 24.74 22.22 -0.20
CA TYR A 4 23.62 21.44 -0.72
C TYR A 4 22.48 22.38 -1.07
N ASP A 5 21.78 22.08 -2.17
CA ASP A 5 20.58 22.80 -2.59
C ASP A 5 19.34 22.29 -1.82
N VAL A 6 19.33 21.00 -1.48
CA VAL A 6 18.25 20.34 -0.73
C VAL A 6 18.84 19.43 0.34
N ILE A 7 18.29 19.53 1.55
CA ILE A 7 18.58 18.61 2.66
C ILE A 7 17.29 17.88 3.02
N ILE A 8 17.33 16.54 2.98
CA ILE A 8 16.25 15.65 3.38
C ILE A 8 16.57 15.10 4.78
N ILE A 9 15.69 15.30 5.73
CA ILE A 9 15.85 14.83 7.10
C ILE A 9 15.06 13.52 7.26
N GLY A 10 15.79 12.42 7.45
CA GLY A 10 15.29 11.06 7.59
C GLY A 10 15.47 10.22 6.34
N GLY A 11 16.16 9.08 6.49
CA GLY A 11 16.44 8.08 5.46
C GLY A 11 15.42 6.94 5.40
N GLY A 12 14.18 7.14 5.85
CA GLY A 12 13.09 6.20 5.63
C GLY A 12 12.58 6.21 4.19
N VAL A 13 11.60 5.36 3.85
CA VAL A 13 11.05 5.22 2.49
C VAL A 13 10.64 6.57 1.86
N SER A 14 10.07 7.49 2.63
CA SER A 14 9.67 8.81 2.14
C SER A 14 10.87 9.68 1.76
N GLY A 15 11.90 9.70 2.61
CA GLY A 15 13.12 10.46 2.33
C GLY A 15 13.92 9.89 1.17
N CYS A 16 14.05 8.56 1.12
CA CYS A 16 14.71 7.87 0.01
C CYS A 16 13.98 8.09 -1.32
N ALA A 17 12.64 8.02 -1.32
CA ALA A 17 11.83 8.28 -2.50
C ALA A 17 11.97 9.73 -2.98
N ALA A 18 12.00 10.70 -2.06
CA ALA A 18 12.24 12.11 -2.40
C ALA A 18 13.65 12.32 -2.97
N ALA A 19 14.67 11.71 -2.36
CA ALA A 19 16.04 11.79 -2.85
C ALA A 19 16.17 11.19 -4.25
N ARG A 20 15.56 10.01 -4.49
CA ARG A 20 15.51 9.37 -5.80
C ARG A 20 14.86 10.29 -6.85
N GLU A 21 13.74 10.91 -6.53
CA GLU A 21 13.08 11.80 -7.48
C GLU A 21 13.91 13.05 -7.77
N LEU A 22 14.54 13.63 -6.74
CA LEU A 22 15.42 14.80 -6.88
C LEU A 22 16.71 14.46 -7.66
N SER A 23 17.18 13.21 -7.64
CA SER A 23 18.37 12.81 -8.40
C SER A 23 18.21 12.95 -9.93
N ARG A 24 16.99 13.12 -10.42
CA ARG A 24 16.69 13.38 -11.83
C ARG A 24 16.98 14.83 -12.24
N TYR A 25 17.30 15.68 -11.30
CA TYR A 25 17.54 17.11 -11.50
C TYR A 25 19.01 17.45 -11.19
N LYS A 26 19.49 18.56 -11.75
CA LYS A 26 20.84 19.08 -11.45
C LYS A 26 20.86 19.85 -10.14
N VAL A 27 20.65 19.15 -9.04
CA VAL A 27 20.65 19.68 -7.66
C VAL A 27 21.53 18.81 -6.76
N ASN A 28 22.23 19.46 -5.81
CA ASN A 28 23.02 18.75 -4.82
C ASN A 28 22.11 18.38 -3.65
N VAL A 29 21.83 17.09 -3.49
CA VAL A 29 20.94 16.57 -2.43
C VAL A 29 21.77 15.92 -1.34
N CYS A 30 21.40 16.17 -0.08
CA CYS A 30 21.93 15.47 1.08
C CYS A 30 20.77 14.81 1.85
N VAL A 31 20.92 13.55 2.21
CA VAL A 31 20.02 12.85 3.13
C VAL A 31 20.73 12.73 4.48
N LEU A 32 20.09 13.23 5.53
CA LEU A 32 20.56 13.10 6.90
C LEU A 32 19.72 12.06 7.63
N GLU A 33 20.36 10.98 8.07
CA GLU A 33 19.75 9.93 8.90
C GLU A 33 20.42 9.91 10.27
N LYS A 34 19.65 9.71 11.34
CA LYS A 34 20.15 9.66 12.71
C LYS A 34 20.66 8.28 13.10
N GLU A 35 20.15 7.25 12.44
CA GLU A 35 20.54 5.86 12.68
C GLU A 35 21.78 5.49 11.82
N GLU A 36 22.32 4.33 12.05
CA GLU A 36 23.52 3.81 11.37
C GLU A 36 23.29 3.48 9.88
N ASP A 37 22.03 3.30 9.48
CA ASP A 37 21.64 2.98 8.10
C ASP A 37 20.27 3.56 7.76
N VAL A 38 19.92 3.54 6.49
CA VAL A 38 18.58 3.93 5.99
C VAL A 38 17.53 2.91 6.42
N CYS A 39 16.27 3.35 6.48
CA CYS A 39 15.12 2.50 6.76
C CYS A 39 15.12 1.76 8.10
N CYS A 40 15.95 2.13 9.08
CA CYS A 40 16.02 1.48 10.40
C CYS A 40 14.75 1.64 11.26
N GLY A 41 13.80 2.47 10.86
CA GLY A 41 12.56 2.69 11.59
C GLY A 41 11.35 1.94 10.99
N THR A 42 10.21 2.63 10.92
CA THR A 42 8.93 2.09 10.44
C THR A 42 9.01 1.53 9.01
N SER A 43 9.90 2.04 8.17
CA SER A 43 10.06 1.57 6.79
C SER A 43 10.53 0.12 6.69
N LYS A 44 11.20 -0.41 7.72
CA LYS A 44 11.60 -1.81 7.84
C LYS A 44 10.59 -2.60 8.68
N ALA A 45 10.02 -1.99 9.71
CA ALA A 45 9.09 -2.62 10.65
C ALA A 45 7.63 -2.44 10.23
N ASN A 46 7.22 -3.09 9.13
CA ASN A 46 5.85 -3.07 8.63
C ASN A 46 5.51 -4.39 7.92
N SER A 47 4.24 -4.55 7.53
CA SER A 47 3.73 -5.76 6.88
C SER A 47 4.03 -5.85 5.37
N GLY A 48 4.65 -4.85 4.76
CA GLY A 48 4.94 -4.81 3.33
C GLY A 48 3.70 -4.77 2.43
N ILE A 49 2.54 -4.40 2.96
CA ILE A 49 1.29 -4.37 2.18
C ILE A 49 1.25 -3.14 1.28
N VAL A 50 1.09 -3.36 -0.01
CA VAL A 50 0.73 -2.35 -0.99
C VAL A 50 -0.80 -2.29 -1.07
N HIS A 51 -1.38 -1.34 -0.34
CA HIS A 51 -2.83 -1.20 -0.21
C HIS A 51 -3.52 -0.83 -1.53
N ALA A 52 -4.71 -1.40 -1.77
CA ALA A 52 -5.52 -1.10 -2.96
C ALA A 52 -6.16 0.30 -2.95
N GLY A 53 -6.40 0.90 -1.77
CA GLY A 53 -6.95 2.26 -1.64
C GLY A 53 -8.41 2.35 -1.18
N TYR A 54 -9.02 1.25 -0.73
CA TYR A 54 -10.43 1.23 -0.31
C TYR A 54 -10.66 1.83 1.08
N ASP A 55 -9.64 1.90 1.94
CA ASP A 55 -9.80 2.29 3.35
C ASP A 55 -9.84 3.81 3.58
N ALA A 56 -9.09 4.57 2.79
CA ALA A 56 -8.96 6.00 3.02
C ALA A 56 -10.26 6.78 2.74
N PRO A 57 -10.58 7.83 3.53
CA PRO A 57 -11.77 8.66 3.28
C PRO A 57 -11.76 9.22 1.86
N THR A 58 -12.91 9.10 1.18
CA THR A 58 -13.08 9.56 -0.21
C THR A 58 -12.75 11.04 -0.36
N GLY A 59 -12.03 11.39 -1.43
CA GLY A 59 -11.60 12.76 -1.72
C GLY A 59 -10.36 13.23 -0.95
N SER A 60 -9.91 12.49 0.07
CA SER A 60 -8.72 12.83 0.84
C SER A 60 -7.43 12.70 0.03
N LEU A 61 -6.38 13.43 0.43
CA LEU A 61 -5.05 13.27 -0.14
C LEU A 61 -4.52 11.85 0.06
N LYS A 62 -4.83 11.22 1.21
CA LYS A 62 -4.49 9.83 1.50
C LYS A 62 -5.07 8.88 0.45
N ALA A 63 -6.36 9.03 0.08
CA ALA A 63 -7.00 8.19 -0.94
C ALA A 63 -6.32 8.36 -2.31
N LYS A 64 -6.09 9.61 -2.73
CA LYS A 64 -5.45 9.93 -4.00
C LYS A 64 -4.02 9.38 -4.10
N MET A 65 -3.21 9.59 -3.05
CA MET A 65 -1.81 9.13 -3.04
C MET A 65 -1.70 7.61 -2.92
N ASN A 66 -2.59 6.97 -2.15
CA ASN A 66 -2.63 5.52 -2.02
C ASN A 66 -2.91 4.85 -3.38
N LEU A 67 -3.94 5.32 -4.08
CA LEU A 67 -4.29 4.78 -5.39
C LEU A 67 -3.16 4.98 -6.42
N ARG A 68 -2.61 6.21 -6.47
CA ARG A 68 -1.48 6.51 -7.36
C ARG A 68 -0.24 5.68 -7.04
N GLY A 69 0.09 5.53 -5.75
CA GLY A 69 1.22 4.70 -5.31
C GLY A 69 1.04 3.23 -5.68
N ASN A 70 -0.18 2.70 -5.53
CA ASN A 70 -0.50 1.35 -5.94
C ASN A 70 -0.31 1.14 -7.45
N GLU A 71 -0.77 2.08 -8.27
CA GLU A 71 -0.61 2.03 -9.74
C GLU A 71 0.85 2.10 -10.19
N MET A 72 1.68 2.84 -9.45
CA MET A 72 3.11 3.00 -9.76
C MET A 72 3.95 1.80 -9.29
N MET A 73 3.47 0.99 -8.35
CA MET A 73 4.29 0.03 -7.62
C MET A 73 4.94 -1.01 -8.54
N GLU A 74 4.22 -1.49 -9.55
CA GLU A 74 4.73 -2.53 -10.43
C GLU A 74 5.93 -2.06 -11.27
N SER A 75 5.84 -0.87 -11.85
CA SER A 75 6.94 -0.27 -12.60
C SER A 75 8.12 0.12 -11.71
N LEU A 76 7.83 0.63 -10.49
CA LEU A 76 8.85 0.93 -9.49
C LEU A 76 9.59 -0.32 -9.03
N ALA A 77 8.88 -1.40 -8.79
CA ALA A 77 9.46 -2.67 -8.35
C ALA A 77 10.41 -3.23 -9.42
N GLN A 78 10.01 -3.17 -10.69
CA GLN A 78 10.87 -3.55 -11.81
C GLN A 78 12.11 -2.65 -11.93
N GLU A 79 11.93 -1.33 -11.85
CA GLU A 79 13.03 -0.36 -11.97
C GLU A 79 14.06 -0.49 -10.84
N LEU A 80 13.61 -0.82 -9.64
CA LEU A 80 14.44 -0.90 -8.44
C LEU A 80 14.86 -2.34 -8.08
N ASP A 81 14.50 -3.33 -8.91
CA ASP A 81 14.74 -4.76 -8.67
C ASP A 81 14.22 -5.23 -7.30
N ILE A 82 13.00 -4.81 -6.96
CA ILE A 82 12.35 -5.13 -5.69
C ILE A 82 11.34 -6.26 -5.91
N PRO A 83 11.38 -7.36 -5.15
CA PRO A 83 10.36 -8.39 -5.21
C PRO A 83 8.98 -7.82 -4.86
N PHE A 84 8.05 -7.85 -5.80
CA PHE A 84 6.66 -7.41 -5.64
C PHE A 84 5.72 -8.47 -6.18
N ILE A 85 4.68 -8.81 -5.39
CA ILE A 85 3.65 -9.77 -5.78
C ILE A 85 2.28 -9.12 -5.64
N ARG A 86 1.53 -9.05 -6.73
CA ARG A 86 0.15 -8.58 -6.74
C ARG A 86 -0.80 -9.75 -6.45
N ASN A 87 -0.86 -10.14 -5.19
CA ASN A 87 -1.66 -11.28 -4.71
C ASN A 87 -3.08 -10.90 -4.26
N GLY A 88 -3.42 -9.62 -4.27
CA GLY A 88 -4.69 -9.11 -3.77
C GLY A 88 -4.75 -9.03 -2.25
N SER A 89 -5.92 -8.63 -1.75
CA SER A 89 -6.24 -8.66 -0.32
C SER A 89 -7.70 -9.01 -0.10
N LEU A 90 -7.98 -9.61 1.06
CA LEU A 90 -9.32 -9.92 1.53
C LEU A 90 -9.59 -9.12 2.81
N VAL A 91 -10.81 -8.58 2.93
CA VAL A 91 -11.35 -8.05 4.18
C VAL A 91 -12.61 -8.84 4.49
N ALA A 92 -12.51 -9.77 5.43
CA ALA A 92 -13.59 -10.67 5.77
C ALA A 92 -14.46 -10.14 6.91
N CYS A 93 -15.76 -10.46 6.89
CA CYS A 93 -16.66 -10.39 8.04
C CYS A 93 -17.13 -11.80 8.39
N GLN A 94 -17.36 -12.03 9.70
CA GLN A 94 -17.70 -13.33 10.24
C GLN A 94 -19.21 -13.52 10.47
N ASN A 95 -19.99 -12.44 10.43
CA ASN A 95 -21.42 -12.50 10.69
C ASN A 95 -22.19 -11.52 9.79
N LYS A 96 -23.50 -11.72 9.71
CA LYS A 96 -24.39 -10.90 8.89
C LYS A 96 -24.52 -9.48 9.41
N GLU A 97 -24.39 -9.26 10.70
CA GLU A 97 -24.48 -7.97 11.36
C GLU A 97 -23.36 -7.01 10.91
N ASP A 98 -22.20 -7.54 10.54
CA ASP A 98 -21.06 -6.76 10.03
C ASP A 98 -21.15 -6.46 8.52
N LEU A 99 -22.07 -7.07 7.80
CA LEU A 99 -22.24 -6.88 6.37
C LEU A 99 -22.42 -5.41 5.96
N PRO A 100 -23.25 -4.58 6.67
CA PRO A 100 -23.38 -3.17 6.31
C PRO A 100 -22.06 -2.39 6.41
N ARG A 101 -21.17 -2.78 7.33
CA ARG A 101 -19.85 -2.18 7.48
C ARG A 101 -18.94 -2.57 6.32
N LEU A 102 -19.02 -3.83 5.89
CA LEU A 102 -18.30 -4.33 4.73
C LEU A 102 -18.75 -3.61 3.45
N GLU A 103 -20.06 -3.47 3.25
CA GLU A 103 -20.66 -2.74 2.13
C GLU A 103 -20.28 -1.26 2.10
N ALA A 104 -20.25 -0.60 3.25
CA ALA A 104 -19.78 0.78 3.36
C ALA A 104 -18.29 0.92 2.95
N LEU A 105 -17.46 -0.05 3.35
CA LEU A 105 -16.05 -0.09 2.95
C LEU A 105 -15.91 -0.33 1.44
N TYR A 106 -16.69 -1.25 0.89
CA TYR A 106 -16.77 -1.49 -0.56
C TYR A 106 -17.18 -0.22 -1.32
N GLY A 107 -18.26 0.43 -0.91
CA GLY A 107 -18.74 1.68 -1.52
C GLY A 107 -17.67 2.78 -1.51
N ARG A 108 -16.93 2.89 -0.41
CA ARG A 108 -15.78 3.81 -0.29
C ARG A 108 -14.69 3.46 -1.30
N GLY A 109 -14.33 2.18 -1.41
CA GLY A 109 -13.32 1.72 -2.37
C GLY A 109 -13.72 2.01 -3.82
N VAL A 110 -14.99 1.79 -4.18
CA VAL A 110 -15.54 2.14 -5.50
C VAL A 110 -15.46 3.65 -5.73
N ALA A 111 -15.87 4.46 -4.76
CA ALA A 111 -15.81 5.92 -4.84
C ALA A 111 -14.36 6.46 -4.94
N ASN A 112 -13.39 5.74 -4.36
CA ASN A 112 -11.97 6.06 -4.50
C ASN A 112 -11.39 5.65 -5.87
N GLY A 113 -12.08 4.81 -6.64
CA GLY A 113 -11.63 4.34 -7.95
C GLY A 113 -10.80 3.05 -7.91
N VAL A 114 -10.92 2.23 -6.84
CA VAL A 114 -10.24 0.93 -6.77
C VAL A 114 -10.80 -0.01 -7.83
N LYS A 115 -9.92 -0.52 -8.70
CA LYS A 115 -10.31 -1.38 -9.83
C LYS A 115 -10.53 -2.83 -9.38
N GLY A 116 -11.56 -3.46 -9.94
CA GLY A 116 -11.80 -4.90 -9.74
C GLY A 116 -12.27 -5.30 -8.34
N LEU A 117 -12.64 -4.32 -7.49
CA LEU A 117 -13.15 -4.57 -6.15
C LEU A 117 -14.46 -5.35 -6.23
N ARG A 118 -14.59 -6.42 -5.43
CA ARG A 118 -15.79 -7.26 -5.39
C ARG A 118 -16.11 -7.65 -3.95
N ILE A 119 -17.41 -7.81 -3.66
CA ILE A 119 -17.87 -8.54 -2.48
C ILE A 119 -18.02 -10.00 -2.89
N LEU A 120 -17.38 -10.88 -2.17
CA LEU A 120 -17.43 -12.33 -2.30
C LEU A 120 -18.38 -12.89 -1.25
N ASN A 121 -19.16 -13.90 -1.61
CA ASN A 121 -19.85 -14.71 -0.64
C ASN A 121 -18.88 -15.66 0.09
N ARG A 122 -19.38 -16.45 1.06
CA ARG A 122 -18.58 -17.38 1.84
C ARG A 122 -17.78 -18.35 0.96
N ASP A 123 -18.41 -18.98 0.01
CA ASP A 123 -17.78 -20.03 -0.80
C ASP A 123 -16.70 -19.46 -1.71
N GLU A 124 -16.97 -18.31 -2.35
CA GLU A 124 -15.99 -17.56 -3.15
C GLU A 124 -14.79 -17.08 -2.30
N ALA A 125 -15.04 -16.68 -1.04
CA ALA A 125 -13.98 -16.26 -0.13
C ALA A 125 -13.07 -17.43 0.27
N LEU A 126 -13.64 -18.57 0.60
CA LEU A 126 -12.91 -19.80 0.93
C LEU A 126 -12.18 -20.39 -0.29
N GLU A 127 -12.71 -20.25 -1.49
CA GLU A 127 -12.00 -20.62 -2.72
C GLU A 127 -10.74 -19.74 -2.93
N LYS A 128 -10.83 -18.47 -2.59
CA LYS A 128 -9.69 -17.53 -2.68
C LYS A 128 -8.64 -17.75 -1.61
N GLU A 129 -9.05 -18.04 -0.40
CA GLU A 129 -8.17 -18.28 0.75
C GLU A 129 -8.74 -19.42 1.61
N PRO A 130 -8.30 -20.65 1.34
CA PRO A 130 -8.81 -21.84 2.04
C PRO A 130 -8.53 -21.88 3.54
N ASN A 131 -7.59 -21.06 4.03
CA ASN A 131 -7.25 -20.99 5.45
C ASN A 131 -8.08 -19.94 6.22
N LEU A 132 -9.06 -19.29 5.59
CA LEU A 132 -10.03 -18.48 6.31
C LEU A 132 -10.84 -19.34 7.27
N SER A 133 -11.30 -18.73 8.38
CA SER A 133 -12.25 -19.39 9.27
C SER A 133 -13.51 -19.81 8.51
N GLU A 134 -14.03 -21.00 8.86
CA GLU A 134 -15.31 -21.48 8.32
C GLU A 134 -16.51 -20.56 8.68
N ASP A 135 -16.35 -19.70 9.69
CA ASP A 135 -17.35 -18.71 10.09
C ASP A 135 -17.39 -17.48 9.19
N VAL A 136 -16.52 -17.40 8.17
CA VAL A 136 -16.56 -16.27 7.23
C VAL A 136 -17.94 -16.18 6.56
N TYR A 137 -18.56 -15.00 6.66
CA TYR A 137 -19.86 -14.71 6.05
C TYR A 137 -19.75 -14.11 4.65
N ALA A 138 -18.87 -13.13 4.51
CA ALA A 138 -18.56 -12.47 3.23
C ALA A 138 -17.18 -11.81 3.31
N ALA A 139 -16.60 -11.46 2.16
CA ALA A 139 -15.34 -10.73 2.11
C ALA A 139 -15.30 -9.72 0.96
N ILE A 140 -14.62 -8.59 1.13
CA ILE A 140 -14.17 -7.75 0.02
C ILE A 140 -12.90 -8.36 -0.55
N HIS A 141 -12.86 -8.58 -1.83
CA HIS A 141 -11.64 -8.88 -2.57
C HIS A 141 -11.15 -7.66 -3.33
N ALA A 142 -9.92 -7.23 -3.07
CA ALA A 142 -9.26 -6.13 -3.75
C ALA A 142 -8.05 -6.68 -4.54
N PRO A 143 -8.20 -7.02 -5.83
CA PRO A 143 -7.18 -7.68 -6.62
C PRO A 143 -5.94 -6.81 -6.89
N THR A 144 -6.07 -5.50 -6.76
CA THR A 144 -4.96 -4.55 -6.97
C THR A 144 -4.03 -4.40 -5.76
N ALA A 145 -4.37 -4.97 -4.60
CA ALA A 145 -3.44 -5.04 -3.47
C ALA A 145 -2.27 -6.00 -3.76
N GLY A 146 -1.19 -5.84 -3.06
CA GLY A 146 -0.02 -6.69 -3.20
C GLY A 146 0.88 -6.64 -1.98
N ILE A 147 1.97 -7.37 -2.05
CA ILE A 147 3.01 -7.39 -1.01
C ILE A 147 4.37 -7.08 -1.60
N ILE A 148 5.20 -6.43 -0.81
CA ILE A 148 6.58 -6.09 -1.11
C ILE A 148 7.45 -6.48 0.09
N CYS A 149 8.67 -6.93 -0.15
CA CYS A 149 9.62 -7.15 0.96
C CYS A 149 10.04 -5.80 1.55
N PRO A 150 9.84 -5.53 2.84
CA PRO A 150 10.24 -4.28 3.47
C PRO A 150 11.73 -4.24 3.89
N PHE A 151 12.50 -5.29 3.62
CA PHE A 151 13.91 -5.47 3.99
C PHE A 151 14.84 -5.29 2.81
#